data_2f3d12b3f18400f89071334577381c93
#
_entry.id   2f3d12b3f18400f89071334577381c93
#
_cell.length_a   1.000
_cell.length_b   1.000
_cell.length_c   1.000
_cell.angle_alpha   90.00
_cell.angle_beta   90.00
_cell.angle_gamma   90.00
#
_symmetry.space_group_name_H-M   'P 1'
#
loop_
_entity.id
_entity.type
_entity.pdbx_description
1 polymer ?
#
loop_
_entity_poly.entity_id
_entity_poly.type
_entity_poly.pdbx_seq_one_letter_code
_entity_poly.pdbx_strand_id
1 'polypeptide(L)'
;MKYDTISKHGLNWAAYIPVDTGYRWSPESYEDIPIKNILGLEAPLWSETISNIDELEYLAFPRAIGYSELSWTIKENRDWDNYKVRLANQTPFLDRMNVKYYPSLLIDWKKNKNKYKKIEND
;
A
#
# COMPACT_ATOMS: atom_id res chain seq x y z
N MET A 1 -6.73 10.83 2.09
CA MET A 1 -6.01 10.45 3.34
C MET A 1 -4.54 10.28 3.09
N LYS A 2 -3.70 10.45 4.11
CA LYS A 2 -2.24 10.27 4.06
C LYS A 2 -1.83 8.92 4.65
N TYR A 3 -0.58 8.51 4.40
CA TYR A 3 0.01 7.36 5.10
C TYR A 3 0.39 7.71 6.54
N ASP A 4 1.00 8.88 6.74
CA ASP A 4 1.45 9.40 8.02
C ASP A 4 1.65 10.93 7.95
N THR A 5 2.20 11.52 9.00
CA THR A 5 2.42 12.96 9.12
C THR A 5 3.50 13.52 8.19
N ILE A 6 4.42 12.68 7.73
CA ILE A 6 5.51 13.06 6.81
C ILE A 6 5.18 12.82 5.34
N SER A 7 4.07 12.15 5.05
CA SER A 7 3.60 11.90 3.67
C SER A 7 3.44 13.20 2.90
N LYS A 8 4.00 13.27 1.69
CA LYS A 8 3.96 14.46 0.85
C LYS A 8 2.58 14.73 0.26
N HIS A 9 1.87 13.67 -0.13
CA HIS A 9 0.60 13.74 -0.86
C HIS A 9 -0.57 13.26 -0.01
N GLY A 10 -1.78 13.66 -0.40
CA GLY A 10 -3.03 13.37 0.30
C GLY A 10 -3.46 14.47 1.27
N LEU A 11 -4.68 14.35 1.78
CA LEU A 11 -5.34 15.33 2.64
C LEU A 11 -5.27 14.96 4.12
N ASN A 12 -4.84 15.89 4.97
CA ASN A 12 -4.66 15.66 6.41
C ASN A 12 -6.00 15.38 7.12
N TRP A 13 -7.05 16.09 6.73
CA TRP A 13 -8.37 15.97 7.36
C TRP A 13 -9.03 14.61 7.14
N ALA A 14 -8.59 13.89 6.09
CA ALA A 14 -9.17 12.59 5.72
C ALA A 14 -8.61 11.40 6.51
N ALA A 15 -7.78 11.64 7.51
CA ALA A 15 -7.08 10.70 8.38
C ALA A 15 -5.69 10.24 7.89
N TYR A 16 -4.95 9.66 8.83
CA TYR A 16 -3.69 8.97 8.59
C TYR A 16 -3.93 7.46 8.68
N ILE A 17 -3.66 6.75 7.58
CA ILE A 17 -3.83 5.31 7.53
C ILE A 17 -2.51 4.69 7.04
N PRO A 18 -1.63 4.27 7.97
CA PRO A 18 -0.41 3.53 7.65
C PRO A 18 -0.72 2.22 6.92
N VAL A 19 0.30 1.63 6.32
CA VAL A 19 0.15 0.42 5.49
C VAL A 19 -0.38 -0.76 6.30
N ASP A 20 0.07 -0.93 7.54
CA ASP A 20 -0.40 -1.99 8.45
C ASP A 20 -1.86 -1.79 8.86
N THR A 21 -2.26 -0.56 9.17
CA THR A 21 -3.65 -0.24 9.53
C THR A 21 -4.58 -0.54 8.36
N GLY A 22 -4.20 -0.17 7.14
CA GLY A 22 -4.96 -0.52 5.94
C GLY A 22 -5.08 -2.03 5.73
N TYR A 23 -4.00 -2.76 5.96
CA TYR A 23 -3.97 -4.22 5.82
C TYR A 23 -4.78 -4.95 6.92
N ARG A 24 -4.81 -4.41 8.14
CA ARG A 24 -5.52 -5.02 9.28
C ARG A 24 -7.03 -4.76 9.24
N TRP A 25 -7.50 -3.88 8.36
CA TRP A 25 -8.93 -3.68 8.17
C TRP A 25 -9.58 -4.96 7.64
N SER A 26 -10.81 -5.22 8.07
CA SER A 26 -11.54 -6.43 7.69
C SER A 26 -13.01 -6.09 7.41
N PRO A 27 -13.56 -6.50 6.27
CA PRO A 27 -14.98 -6.34 5.98
C PRO A 27 -15.85 -7.14 6.96
N GLU A 28 -15.33 -8.20 7.53
CA GLU A 28 -16.01 -9.04 8.52
C GLU A 28 -16.13 -8.38 9.89
N SER A 29 -15.56 -7.19 10.10
CA SER A 29 -15.70 -6.42 11.35
C SER A 29 -17.06 -5.69 11.48
N TYR A 30 -17.86 -5.66 10.43
CA TYR A 30 -19.20 -5.05 10.46
C TYR A 30 -20.23 -6.06 10.94
N GLU A 31 -20.54 -6.02 12.23
CA GLU A 31 -21.43 -7.00 12.90
C GLU A 31 -22.83 -7.05 12.31
N ASP A 32 -23.32 -5.91 11.81
CA ASP A 32 -24.67 -5.80 11.23
C ASP A 32 -24.76 -6.29 9.78
N ILE A 33 -23.64 -6.65 9.16
CA ILE A 33 -23.59 -7.08 7.76
C ILE A 33 -23.16 -8.54 7.68
N PRO A 34 -24.08 -9.46 7.35
CA PRO A 34 -23.71 -10.87 7.14
C PRO A 34 -22.67 -11.00 6.03
N ILE A 35 -21.61 -11.76 6.28
CA ILE A 35 -20.49 -11.92 5.34
C ILE A 35 -20.95 -12.38 3.94
N LYS A 36 -21.99 -13.19 3.86
CA LYS A 36 -22.61 -13.64 2.59
C LYS A 36 -23.15 -12.50 1.72
N ASN A 37 -23.37 -11.32 2.30
CA ASN A 37 -23.85 -10.13 1.59
C ASN A 37 -22.69 -9.23 1.12
N ILE A 38 -21.45 -9.56 1.44
CA ILE A 38 -20.28 -8.82 1.02
C ILE A 38 -19.75 -9.45 -0.27
N LEU A 39 -19.92 -8.75 -1.39
CA LEU A 39 -19.54 -9.26 -2.72
C LEU A 39 -18.03 -9.04 -3.03
N GLY A 40 -17.39 -8.12 -2.34
CA GLY A 40 -16.00 -7.78 -2.58
C GLY A 40 -15.58 -6.47 -1.92
N LEU A 41 -14.41 -5.99 -2.25
CA LEU A 41 -13.82 -4.76 -1.72
C LEU A 41 -13.61 -3.74 -2.84
N GLU A 42 -13.86 -2.48 -2.53
CA GLU A 42 -13.50 -1.35 -3.37
C GLU A 42 -12.44 -0.50 -2.68
N ALA A 43 -11.47 -0.01 -3.43
CA ALA A 43 -10.43 0.89 -2.96
C ALA A 43 -10.36 2.13 -3.85
N PRO A 44 -11.35 3.04 -3.80
CA PRO A 44 -11.38 4.23 -4.64
C PRO A 44 -10.25 5.18 -4.28
N LEU A 45 -9.57 5.71 -5.28
CA LEU A 45 -8.54 6.73 -5.13
C LEU A 45 -9.10 8.09 -5.59
N TRP A 46 -9.43 8.92 -4.61
CA TRP A 46 -9.94 10.27 -4.84
C TRP A 46 -8.81 11.20 -5.31
N SER A 47 -9.06 11.95 -6.37
CA SER A 47 -8.03 12.65 -7.14
C SER A 47 -7.86 14.13 -6.84
N GLU A 48 -8.48 14.69 -5.80
CA GLU A 48 -8.45 16.12 -5.49
C GLU A 48 -7.04 16.70 -5.33
N THR A 49 -6.08 15.86 -4.97
CA THR A 49 -4.68 16.27 -4.75
C THR A 49 -3.71 15.57 -5.70
N ILE A 50 -4.21 14.95 -6.76
CA ILE A 50 -3.39 14.18 -7.72
C ILE A 50 -3.28 14.99 -9.01
N SER A 51 -2.06 15.37 -9.36
CA SER A 51 -1.77 16.17 -10.55
C SER A 51 -1.04 15.38 -11.65
N ASN A 52 -0.45 14.25 -11.28
CA ASN A 52 0.37 13.43 -12.18
C ASN A 52 0.41 11.96 -11.74
N ILE A 53 1.01 11.11 -12.57
CA ILE A 53 1.09 9.67 -12.33
C ILE A 53 1.93 9.31 -11.10
N ASP A 54 3.00 10.04 -10.82
CA ASP A 54 3.89 9.75 -9.67
C ASP A 54 3.14 9.96 -8.34
N GLU A 55 2.30 10.99 -8.26
CA GLU A 55 1.45 11.25 -7.09
C GLU A 55 0.35 10.19 -6.93
N LEU A 56 -0.23 9.75 -8.05
CA LEU A 56 -1.21 8.67 -8.06
C LEU A 56 -0.59 7.38 -7.54
N GLU A 57 0.56 6.98 -8.09
CA GLU A 57 1.28 5.78 -7.69
C GLU A 57 1.71 5.83 -6.23
N TYR A 58 2.18 6.99 -5.76
CA TYR A 58 2.55 7.21 -4.37
C TYR A 58 1.38 6.98 -3.41
N LEU A 59 0.18 7.42 -3.77
CA LEU A 59 -1.02 7.24 -2.94
C LEU A 59 -1.61 5.84 -3.06
N ALA A 60 -1.55 5.23 -4.25
CA ALA A 60 -2.07 3.89 -4.51
C ALA A 60 -1.20 2.79 -3.88
N PHE A 61 0.12 2.88 -4.09
CA PHE A 61 1.03 1.82 -3.65
C PHE A 61 1.79 2.20 -2.37
N PRO A 62 1.97 1.25 -1.45
CA PRO A 62 1.71 -0.19 -1.56
C PRO A 62 0.30 -0.64 -1.13
N ARG A 63 -0.62 0.27 -0.75
CA ARG A 63 -1.96 -0.08 -0.25
C ARG A 63 -2.73 -0.98 -1.20
N ALA A 64 -2.68 -0.72 -2.52
CA ALA A 64 -3.38 -1.51 -3.53
C ALA A 64 -2.98 -3.00 -3.47
N ILE A 65 -1.71 -3.29 -3.19
CA ILE A 65 -1.22 -4.67 -3.02
C ILE A 65 -1.87 -5.30 -1.77
N GLY A 66 -1.98 -4.54 -0.67
CA GLY A 66 -2.65 -5.00 0.56
C GLY A 66 -4.13 -5.28 0.33
N TYR A 67 -4.84 -4.40 -0.35
CA TYR A 67 -6.25 -4.62 -0.69
C TYR A 67 -6.46 -5.83 -1.60
N SER A 68 -5.55 -6.08 -2.54
CA SER A 68 -5.60 -7.29 -3.35
C SER A 68 -5.52 -8.54 -2.48
N GLU A 69 -4.62 -8.56 -1.50
CA GLU A 69 -4.52 -9.70 -0.58
C GLU A 69 -5.78 -9.83 0.30
N LEU A 70 -6.31 -8.72 0.83
CA LEU A 70 -7.55 -8.75 1.61
C LEU A 70 -8.73 -9.32 0.83
N SER A 71 -8.78 -9.07 -0.49
CA SER A 71 -9.86 -9.54 -1.35
C SER A 71 -9.81 -11.04 -1.66
N TRP A 72 -8.61 -11.65 -1.61
CA TRP A 72 -8.40 -13.03 -2.03
C TRP A 72 -8.01 -13.98 -0.90
N THR A 73 -7.69 -13.44 0.28
CA THR A 73 -7.20 -14.23 1.41
C THR A 73 -8.24 -14.24 2.54
N ILE A 74 -8.66 -15.42 2.95
CA ILE A 74 -9.55 -15.58 4.09
C ILE A 74 -8.90 -15.04 5.36
N LYS A 75 -9.72 -14.54 6.29
CA LYS A 75 -9.28 -13.81 7.48
C LYS A 75 -8.24 -14.57 8.32
N GLU A 76 -8.43 -15.86 8.49
CA GLU A 76 -7.59 -16.75 9.28
C GLU A 76 -6.16 -16.89 8.73
N ASN A 77 -5.98 -16.61 7.43
CA ASN A 77 -4.69 -16.69 6.74
C ASN A 77 -4.02 -15.32 6.57
N ARG A 78 -4.65 -14.25 7.05
CA ARG A 78 -4.09 -12.89 6.99
C ARG A 78 -3.14 -12.69 8.16
N ASP A 79 -1.86 -12.49 7.86
CA ASP A 79 -0.80 -12.25 8.85
C ASP A 79 0.08 -11.08 8.42
N TRP A 80 0.13 -10.04 9.24
CA TRP A 80 0.90 -8.83 8.93
C TRP A 80 2.40 -9.10 8.84
N ASP A 81 2.95 -9.90 9.73
CA ASP A 81 4.39 -10.14 9.78
C ASP A 81 4.87 -10.94 8.57
N ASN A 82 4.06 -11.87 8.10
CA ASN A 82 4.28 -12.57 6.84
C ASN A 82 4.06 -11.64 5.64
N TYR A 83 2.96 -10.88 5.64
CA TYR A 83 2.63 -9.98 4.53
C TYR A 83 3.70 -8.93 4.29
N LYS A 84 4.21 -8.25 5.35
CA LYS A 84 5.24 -7.21 5.19
C LYS A 84 6.52 -7.74 4.54
N VAL A 85 6.89 -9.00 4.79
CA VAL A 85 8.05 -9.65 4.15
C VAL A 85 7.78 -9.91 2.67
N ARG A 86 6.58 -10.42 2.34
CA ARG A 86 6.19 -10.64 0.94
C ARG A 86 6.07 -9.32 0.18
N LEU A 87 5.53 -8.27 0.81
CA LEU A 87 5.47 -6.93 0.26
C LEU A 87 6.87 -6.38 -0.03
N ALA A 88 7.81 -6.52 0.92
CA ALA A 88 9.21 -6.14 0.71
C ALA A 88 9.84 -6.85 -0.50
N ASN A 89 9.46 -8.10 -0.76
CA ASN A 89 9.92 -8.87 -1.91
C ASN A 89 9.34 -8.39 -3.24
N GLN A 90 8.30 -7.54 -3.26
CA GLN A 90 7.78 -6.90 -4.47
C GLN A 90 8.65 -5.72 -4.94
N THR A 91 9.57 -5.22 -4.12
CA THR A 91 10.46 -4.09 -4.47
C THR A 91 11.09 -4.22 -5.86
N PRO A 92 11.69 -5.36 -6.26
CA PRO A 92 12.32 -5.47 -7.58
C PRO A 92 11.33 -5.31 -8.75
N PHE A 93 10.07 -5.70 -8.56
CA PHE A 93 9.01 -5.53 -9.57
C PHE A 93 8.57 -4.07 -9.65
N LEU A 94 8.29 -3.44 -8.50
CA LEU A 94 7.92 -2.03 -8.43
C LEU A 94 9.00 -1.14 -9.02
N ASP A 95 10.27 -1.41 -8.69
CA ASP A 95 11.43 -0.69 -9.22
C ASP A 95 11.62 -0.89 -10.73
N ARG A 96 11.40 -2.11 -11.24
CA ARG A 96 11.48 -2.41 -12.67
C ARG A 96 10.42 -1.68 -13.47
N MET A 97 9.20 -1.61 -12.92
CA MET A 97 8.08 -0.88 -13.51
C MET A 97 8.16 0.63 -13.27
N ASN A 98 9.19 1.10 -12.55
CA ASN A 98 9.40 2.50 -12.17
C ASN A 98 8.23 3.09 -11.36
N VAL A 99 7.49 2.28 -10.60
CA VAL A 99 6.38 2.73 -9.75
C VAL A 99 6.89 3.59 -8.61
N LYS A 100 6.28 4.75 -8.40
CA LYS A 100 6.64 5.73 -7.37
C LYS A 100 5.88 5.47 -6.06
N TYR A 101 5.99 4.26 -5.53
CA TYR A 101 5.28 3.86 -4.31
C TYR A 101 5.75 4.62 -3.06
N TYR A 102 4.86 4.75 -2.08
CA TYR A 102 5.19 5.28 -0.75
C TYR A 102 6.16 4.33 -0.01
N PRO A 103 7.37 4.78 0.35
CA PRO A 103 8.37 3.94 1.01
C PRO A 103 8.10 3.87 2.52
N SER A 104 7.03 3.20 2.92
CA SER A 104 6.66 3.02 4.32
C SER A 104 7.82 2.50 5.17
N LEU A 105 8.06 3.14 6.32
CA LEU A 105 9.08 2.72 7.29
C LEU A 105 8.76 1.39 7.99
N LEU A 106 7.53 0.90 7.83
CA LEU A 106 7.10 -0.41 8.36
C LEU A 106 7.57 -1.58 7.52
N ILE A 107 8.12 -1.32 6.32
CA ILE A 107 8.53 -2.33 5.36
C ILE A 107 10.03 -2.26 5.12
N ASP A 108 10.70 -3.39 5.24
CA ASP A 108 12.12 -3.52 4.90
C ASP A 108 12.30 -3.69 3.39
N TRP A 109 12.20 -2.57 2.66
CA TRP A 109 12.25 -2.53 1.21
C TRP A 109 13.58 -3.04 0.68
N LYS A 110 13.54 -4.05 -0.18
CA LYS A 110 14.73 -4.64 -0.82
C LYS A 110 15.17 -3.82 -2.02
N LYS A 111 15.73 -2.63 -1.77
CA LYS A 111 16.24 -1.75 -2.82
C LYS A 111 17.33 -2.45 -3.62
N ASN A 112 17.25 -2.34 -4.95
CA ASN A 112 18.26 -2.91 -5.84
C ASN A 112 19.55 -2.09 -5.72
N LYS A 113 20.52 -2.57 -4.94
CA LYS A 113 21.81 -1.90 -4.67
C LYS A 113 22.60 -1.58 -5.96
N ASN A 114 22.26 -2.18 -7.08
CA ASN A 114 22.96 -1.97 -8.35
C ASN A 114 22.50 -0.71 -9.12
N LYS A 115 21.33 -0.16 -8.82
CA LYS A 115 20.81 1.03 -9.50
C LYS A 115 21.53 2.32 -9.07
N TYR A 116 22.14 2.33 -7.89
CA TYR A 116 22.79 3.52 -7.32
C TYR A 116 24.31 3.55 -7.54
N LYS A 117 24.94 2.42 -7.88
CA LYS A 117 26.39 2.40 -8.21
C LYS A 117 26.74 3.07 -9.55
N LYS A 118 25.73 3.36 -10.39
CA LYS A 118 25.95 3.99 -11.71
C LYS A 118 25.96 5.52 -11.65
N ILE A 119 25.51 6.11 -10.54
CA ILE A 119 25.43 7.59 -10.37
C ILE A 119 26.67 8.16 -9.66
N GLU A 120 27.47 7.32 -9.00
CA GLU A 120 28.69 7.75 -8.32
C GLU A 120 29.96 7.71 -9.21
N ASN A 121 29.84 7.28 -10.47
CA ASN A 121 30.99 7.14 -11.40
C ASN A 121 30.85 7.98 -12.70
N ASP A 122 29.92 8.92 -12.76
CA ASP A 122 29.81 9.97 -13.77
C ASP A 122 29.93 11.35 -13.10
#